data_7f00d428e4f5f33e97c5ee04955ea5ea
#
_entry.id   7f00d428e4f5f33e97c5ee04955ea5ea
#
_cell.length_a   1.000
_cell.length_b   1.000
_cell.length_c   1.000
_cell.angle_alpha   90.00
_cell.angle_beta   90.00
_cell.angle_gamma   90.00
#
_symmetry.space_group_name_H-M   'P 1'
#
loop_
_entity.id
_entity.type
_entity.pdbx_description
1 polymer ?
#
loop_
_entity_poly.entity_id
_entity_poly.type
_entity_poly.pdbx_seq_one_letter_code
_entity_poly.pdbx_strand_id
1 'polypeptide(L)'
;PDTNGMIEYFTGKLGGIDSQVGRADHDAFRAKAEMGFRAKPAGIVRSELDEGELNLPEDCSRAASVAGGSFKFTVTSPYMLARTLLDLHYGDFEKLTLGLADVLAKQASSLSCACLQVDEANVPGNPAHGPLAAEAINRILDAFEGEKAVHLCFGNYGGQTIQGGTWEALLAFLNALRADHVVLELAHRPSEDLEALGKVDDRIALGIGVVDVKANQVETADDVAKALEQAESKLGEGRIRWIHPDCGFWMLKR
;
A
#
# COMPACT_ATOMS: atom_id res chain seq x y z
N PRO A 1 -8.14 -11.22 16.21
CA PRO A 1 -7.50 -10.48 15.15
C PRO A 1 -6.67 -11.45 14.36
N ASP A 2 -6.96 -11.54 13.08
CA ASP A 2 -6.16 -12.35 12.19
C ASP A 2 -4.75 -11.81 12.19
N THR A 3 -3.86 -12.67 12.57
CA THR A 3 -2.42 -12.38 12.64
C THR A 3 -1.75 -12.52 11.28
N ASN A 4 -2.53 -12.81 10.27
CA ASN A 4 -2.06 -12.99 8.92
C ASN A 4 -1.81 -11.64 8.28
N GLY A 5 -0.81 -11.00 8.34
CA GLY A 5 -0.49 -9.70 7.75
C GLY A 5 -1.23 -9.36 6.45
N MET A 6 -1.06 -8.16 6.00
CA MET A 6 -1.76 -7.61 4.83
C MET A 6 -1.58 -8.44 3.53
N ILE A 7 -0.55 -9.28 3.41
CA ILE A 7 -0.32 -10.15 2.25
C ILE A 7 -1.09 -11.46 2.38
N GLU A 8 -0.82 -12.21 3.45
CA GLU A 8 -1.34 -13.57 3.66
C GLU A 8 -2.86 -13.59 3.82
N TYR A 9 -3.46 -12.50 4.30
CA TYR A 9 -4.90 -12.34 4.35
C TYR A 9 -5.53 -12.44 2.95
N PHE A 10 -4.97 -11.75 1.97
CA PHE A 10 -5.48 -11.76 0.59
C PHE A 10 -5.12 -13.06 -0.12
N THR A 11 -3.83 -13.43 -0.10
CA THR A 11 -3.36 -14.61 -0.84
C THR A 11 -3.93 -15.92 -0.31
N GLY A 12 -4.33 -15.99 0.95
CA GLY A 12 -4.97 -17.15 1.55
C GLY A 12 -6.46 -17.29 1.26
N LYS A 13 -7.11 -16.26 0.66
CA LYS A 13 -8.55 -16.24 0.38
C LYS A 13 -8.88 -16.15 -1.10
N LEU A 14 -8.00 -15.55 -1.91
CA LEU A 14 -8.19 -15.45 -3.35
C LEU A 14 -8.18 -16.83 -4.00
N GLY A 15 -9.13 -17.07 -4.90
CA GLY A 15 -9.16 -18.26 -5.74
C GLY A 15 -8.01 -18.25 -6.74
N GLY A 16 -7.60 -19.43 -7.19
CA GLY A 16 -6.45 -19.60 -8.08
C GLY A 16 -5.09 -19.62 -7.36
N ILE A 17 -5.03 -19.31 -6.06
CA ILE A 17 -3.81 -19.28 -5.25
C ILE A 17 -3.77 -20.46 -4.29
N ASP A 18 -2.72 -21.28 -4.40
CA ASP A 18 -2.42 -22.37 -3.47
C ASP A 18 -1.49 -21.85 -2.37
N SER A 19 -1.95 -21.96 -1.12
CA SER A 19 -1.17 -21.57 0.06
C SER A 19 -0.14 -22.64 0.49
N GLN A 20 -0.20 -23.85 -0.08
CA GLN A 20 0.73 -24.93 0.23
C GLN A 20 1.99 -24.80 -0.61
N VAL A 21 3.04 -24.29 0.00
CA VAL A 21 4.34 -24.03 -0.66
C VAL A 21 5.30 -25.18 -0.36
N GLY A 22 5.64 -25.96 -1.38
CA GLY A 22 6.63 -27.04 -1.31
C GLY A 22 8.07 -26.54 -1.49
N ARG A 23 9.03 -27.43 -1.30
CA ARG A 23 10.47 -27.09 -1.44
C ARG A 23 10.83 -26.62 -2.85
N ALA A 24 10.30 -27.28 -3.88
CA ALA A 24 10.54 -26.88 -5.28
C ALA A 24 9.99 -25.48 -5.58
N ASP A 25 8.86 -25.11 -5.00
CA ASP A 25 8.25 -23.77 -5.15
C ASP A 25 9.12 -22.71 -4.47
N HIS A 26 9.70 -23.02 -3.31
CA HIS A 26 10.68 -22.14 -2.66
C HIS A 26 11.88 -21.86 -3.57
N ASP A 27 12.46 -22.92 -4.14
CA ASP A 27 13.65 -22.80 -4.99
C ASP A 27 13.31 -22.01 -6.27
N ALA A 28 12.15 -22.26 -6.87
CA ALA A 28 11.64 -21.52 -8.03
C ALA A 28 11.39 -20.04 -7.71
N PHE A 29 10.81 -19.74 -6.55
CA PHE A 29 10.57 -18.35 -6.12
C PHE A 29 11.88 -17.60 -5.90
N ARG A 30 12.85 -18.22 -5.21
CA ARG A 30 14.17 -17.61 -4.98
C ARG A 30 14.93 -17.34 -6.27
N ALA A 31 14.77 -18.21 -7.27
CA ALA A 31 15.42 -18.01 -8.56
C ALA A 31 14.83 -16.83 -9.36
N LYS A 32 13.57 -16.49 -9.11
CA LYS A 32 12.85 -15.39 -9.79
C LYS A 32 12.76 -14.11 -8.98
N ALA A 33 12.78 -14.20 -7.64
CA ALA A 33 12.44 -13.10 -6.77
C ALA A 33 13.62 -12.14 -6.59
N GLU A 34 13.40 -10.90 -6.94
CA GLU A 34 14.27 -9.75 -6.63
C GLU A 34 14.00 -9.19 -5.22
N MET A 35 13.42 -10.00 -4.32
CA MET A 35 12.96 -9.55 -3.00
C MET A 35 13.82 -10.13 -1.90
N GLY A 36 14.86 -9.40 -1.50
CA GLY A 36 15.80 -9.83 -0.46
C GLY A 36 15.20 -10.06 0.94
N PHE A 37 14.02 -9.51 1.21
CA PHE A 37 13.36 -9.60 2.52
C PHE A 37 12.35 -10.77 2.65
N ARG A 38 12.00 -11.44 1.54
CA ARG A 38 11.03 -12.55 1.56
C ARG A 38 11.67 -13.85 1.06
N ALA A 39 11.78 -14.83 1.94
CA ALA A 39 12.45 -16.09 1.63
C ALA A 39 11.55 -17.12 0.92
N LYS A 40 10.22 -16.96 1.02
CA LYS A 40 9.22 -17.88 0.45
C LYS A 40 8.07 -17.10 -0.19
N PRO A 41 7.38 -17.64 -1.22
CA PRO A 41 6.20 -17.00 -1.76
C PRO A 41 5.06 -16.98 -0.72
N ALA A 42 4.17 -16.02 -0.85
CA ALA A 42 2.94 -15.95 -0.05
C ALA A 42 1.89 -16.95 -0.52
N GLY A 43 2.06 -17.45 -1.73
CA GLY A 43 1.21 -18.47 -2.36
C GLY A 43 1.69 -18.70 -3.78
N ILE A 44 1.07 -19.67 -4.44
CA ILE A 44 1.41 -20.11 -5.80
C ILE A 44 0.17 -19.94 -6.66
N VAL A 45 0.26 -19.16 -7.71
CA VAL A 45 -0.82 -19.00 -8.69
C VAL A 45 -0.79 -20.19 -9.65
N ARG A 46 -1.82 -21.05 -9.59
CA ARG A 46 -1.91 -22.28 -10.37
C ARG A 46 -3.06 -22.29 -11.38
N SER A 47 -4.00 -21.38 -11.26
CA SER A 47 -5.13 -21.21 -12.18
C SER A 47 -5.53 -19.73 -12.27
N GLU A 48 -6.52 -19.44 -13.08
CA GLU A 48 -7.09 -18.09 -13.18
C GLU A 48 -7.55 -17.60 -11.81
N LEU A 49 -7.29 -16.32 -11.53
CA LEU A 49 -7.63 -15.68 -10.26
C LEU A 49 -9.13 -15.35 -10.21
N ASP A 50 -9.73 -15.61 -9.08
CA ASP A 50 -11.10 -15.21 -8.76
C ASP A 50 -11.22 -14.78 -7.29
N GLU A 51 -12.42 -14.41 -6.87
CA GLU A 51 -12.67 -13.90 -5.51
C GLU A 51 -12.44 -14.97 -4.42
N GLY A 52 -12.59 -16.28 -4.76
CA GLY A 52 -12.44 -17.37 -3.82
C GLY A 52 -13.28 -17.17 -2.57
N GLU A 53 -12.64 -17.17 -1.40
CA GLU A 53 -13.25 -16.89 -0.08
C GLU A 53 -13.11 -15.42 0.35
N LEU A 54 -12.52 -14.56 -0.50
CA LEU A 54 -12.35 -13.14 -0.19
C LEU A 54 -13.70 -12.42 -0.24
N ASN A 55 -14.08 -11.80 0.87
CA ASN A 55 -15.33 -11.04 1.01
C ASN A 55 -15.08 -9.71 1.72
N LEU A 56 -14.45 -8.76 1.00
CA LEU A 56 -14.16 -7.43 1.54
C LEU A 56 -15.42 -6.64 1.92
N PRO A 57 -16.57 -6.75 1.21
CA PRO A 57 -17.81 -6.11 1.64
C PRO A 57 -18.29 -6.55 3.03
N GLU A 58 -18.18 -7.85 3.35
CA GLU A 58 -18.51 -8.34 4.68
C GLU A 58 -17.53 -7.84 5.74
N ASP A 59 -16.23 -7.86 5.46
CA ASP A 59 -15.20 -7.35 6.37
C ASP A 59 -15.36 -5.84 6.60
N CYS A 60 -15.71 -5.09 5.57
CA CYS A 60 -16.03 -3.67 5.66
C CYS A 60 -17.26 -3.43 6.56
N SER A 61 -18.30 -4.22 6.40
CA SER A 61 -19.52 -4.17 7.24
C SER A 61 -19.19 -4.49 8.71
N ARG A 62 -18.35 -5.48 8.98
CA ARG A 62 -17.86 -5.79 10.34
C ARG A 62 -17.07 -4.62 10.93
N ALA A 63 -16.18 -4.00 10.14
CA ALA A 63 -15.42 -2.84 10.56
C ALA A 63 -16.36 -1.66 10.91
N ALA A 64 -17.37 -1.40 10.08
CA ALA A 64 -18.38 -0.38 10.31
C ALA A 64 -19.12 -0.58 11.65
N SER A 65 -19.44 -1.82 12.02
CA SER A 65 -20.15 -2.13 13.26
C SER A 65 -19.36 -1.80 14.53
N VAL A 66 -18.04 -1.69 14.46
CA VAL A 66 -17.17 -1.38 15.60
C VAL A 66 -16.56 0.02 15.54
N ALA A 67 -16.53 0.66 14.36
CA ALA A 67 -15.92 1.97 14.18
C ALA A 67 -16.70 3.11 14.87
N GLY A 68 -18.03 2.96 14.99
CA GLY A 68 -18.89 3.97 15.63
C GLY A 68 -18.98 5.30 14.88
N GLY A 69 -18.48 5.40 13.64
CA GLY A 69 -18.46 6.61 12.80
C GLY A 69 -17.80 6.37 11.47
N SER A 70 -17.46 7.45 10.76
CA SER A 70 -16.70 7.37 9.50
C SER A 70 -15.35 6.70 9.70
N PHE A 71 -14.98 5.81 8.78
CA PHE A 71 -13.69 5.11 8.84
C PHE A 71 -13.11 4.94 7.43
N LYS A 72 -11.82 4.70 7.40
CA LYS A 72 -11.06 4.36 6.21
C LYS A 72 -10.85 2.84 6.18
N PHE A 73 -11.23 2.20 5.07
CA PHE A 73 -10.99 0.78 4.84
C PHE A 73 -9.75 0.62 3.96
N THR A 74 -8.87 -0.31 4.31
CA THR A 74 -7.60 -0.50 3.60
C THR A 74 -7.55 -1.83 2.86
N VAL A 75 -6.95 -1.83 1.67
CA VAL A 75 -6.68 -3.02 0.87
C VAL A 75 -5.23 -3.00 0.39
N THR A 76 -4.63 -4.18 0.26
CA THR A 76 -3.27 -4.28 -0.26
C THR A 76 -3.25 -4.10 -1.76
N SER A 77 -2.26 -3.36 -2.27
CA SER A 77 -2.04 -3.14 -3.69
C SER A 77 -1.87 -4.45 -4.47
N PRO A 78 -2.48 -4.57 -5.67
CA PRO A 78 -2.29 -5.72 -6.56
C PRO A 78 -0.83 -5.95 -6.92
N TYR A 79 -0.08 -4.86 -7.17
CA TYR A 79 1.35 -4.95 -7.46
C TYR A 79 2.13 -5.54 -6.29
N MET A 80 1.84 -5.11 -5.06
CA MET A 80 2.47 -5.64 -3.85
C MET A 80 2.12 -7.12 -3.65
N LEU A 81 0.88 -7.54 -3.91
CA LEU A 81 0.48 -8.95 -3.88
C LEU A 81 1.22 -9.77 -4.94
N ALA A 82 1.22 -9.31 -6.21
CA ALA A 82 1.87 -10.00 -7.32
C ALA A 82 3.37 -10.24 -7.04
N ARG A 83 4.06 -9.26 -6.45
CA ARG A 83 5.48 -9.37 -6.07
C ARG A 83 5.74 -10.49 -5.07
N THR A 84 4.77 -10.88 -4.28
CA THR A 84 4.92 -11.90 -3.23
C THR A 84 4.51 -13.31 -3.68
N LEU A 85 3.93 -13.45 -4.86
CA LEU A 85 3.42 -14.73 -5.38
C LEU A 85 4.42 -15.42 -6.30
N LEU A 86 4.39 -16.75 -6.31
CA LEU A 86 4.99 -17.54 -7.37
C LEU A 86 3.94 -17.77 -8.46
N ASP A 87 4.12 -17.17 -9.61
CA ASP A 87 3.24 -17.38 -10.76
C ASP A 87 3.67 -18.60 -11.58
N LEU A 88 2.77 -19.59 -11.65
CA LEU A 88 2.89 -20.78 -12.50
C LEU A 88 1.74 -20.89 -13.52
N HIS A 89 0.89 -19.86 -13.63
CA HIS A 89 -0.27 -19.85 -14.51
C HIS A 89 -0.18 -18.82 -15.62
N TYR A 90 -0.06 -17.54 -15.27
CA TYR A 90 -0.05 -16.44 -16.25
C TYR A 90 1.25 -16.37 -17.04
N GLY A 91 2.38 -16.67 -16.43
CA GLY A 91 3.71 -16.57 -17.02
C GLY A 91 4.11 -15.14 -17.42
N ASP A 92 3.36 -14.15 -16.94
CA ASP A 92 3.47 -12.73 -17.28
C ASP A 92 3.10 -11.91 -16.05
N PHE A 93 4.05 -11.14 -15.53
CA PHE A 93 3.89 -10.36 -14.31
C PHE A 93 2.83 -9.25 -14.44
N GLU A 94 2.71 -8.64 -15.60
CA GLU A 94 1.68 -7.64 -15.88
C GLU A 94 0.28 -8.26 -15.84
N LYS A 95 0.08 -9.40 -16.51
CA LYS A 95 -1.20 -10.13 -16.49
C LYS A 95 -1.60 -10.56 -15.08
N LEU A 96 -0.64 -11.08 -14.32
CA LEU A 96 -0.88 -11.43 -12.91
C LEU A 96 -1.32 -10.20 -12.10
N THR A 97 -0.59 -9.08 -12.23
CA THR A 97 -0.87 -7.86 -11.49
C THR A 97 -2.25 -7.29 -11.83
N LEU A 98 -2.59 -7.25 -13.12
CA LEU A 98 -3.87 -6.74 -13.58
C LEU A 98 -5.04 -7.70 -13.26
N GLY A 99 -4.81 -9.02 -13.28
CA GLY A 99 -5.79 -10.01 -12.82
C GLY A 99 -6.14 -9.83 -11.35
N LEU A 100 -5.13 -9.61 -10.49
CA LEU A 100 -5.36 -9.27 -9.08
C LEU A 100 -6.15 -7.96 -8.93
N ALA A 101 -5.81 -6.95 -9.75
CA ALA A 101 -6.51 -5.67 -9.74
C ALA A 101 -7.99 -5.82 -10.09
N ASP A 102 -8.32 -6.62 -11.09
CA ASP A 102 -9.70 -6.83 -11.55
C ASP A 102 -10.54 -7.53 -10.46
N VAL A 103 -9.97 -8.53 -9.79
CA VAL A 103 -10.65 -9.20 -8.65
C VAL A 103 -10.87 -8.24 -7.50
N LEU A 104 -9.87 -7.45 -7.12
CA LEU A 104 -9.99 -6.48 -6.02
C LEU A 104 -10.92 -5.32 -6.39
N ALA A 105 -10.93 -4.86 -7.64
CA ALA A 105 -11.86 -3.83 -8.13
C ALA A 105 -13.32 -4.30 -8.01
N LYS A 106 -13.59 -5.55 -8.37
CA LYS A 106 -14.92 -6.15 -8.20
C LYS A 106 -15.36 -6.15 -6.73
N GLN A 107 -14.47 -6.48 -5.81
CA GLN A 107 -14.74 -6.40 -4.37
C GLN A 107 -14.94 -4.94 -3.90
N ALA A 108 -14.10 -4.02 -4.41
CA ALA A 108 -14.15 -2.60 -4.04
C ALA A 108 -15.46 -1.92 -4.44
N SER A 109 -16.06 -2.32 -5.56
CA SER A 109 -17.33 -1.74 -6.06
C SER A 109 -18.52 -1.89 -5.10
N SER A 110 -18.43 -2.80 -4.14
CA SER A 110 -19.48 -3.09 -3.16
C SER A 110 -19.14 -2.64 -1.73
N LEU A 111 -18.03 -1.91 -1.55
CA LEU A 111 -17.64 -1.41 -0.22
C LEU A 111 -18.49 -0.22 0.19
N SER A 112 -18.85 -0.17 1.47
CA SER A 112 -19.60 0.93 2.08
C SER A 112 -18.79 1.52 3.25
N CYS A 113 -17.84 2.39 2.92
CA CYS A 113 -17.01 3.13 3.86
C CYS A 113 -16.80 4.57 3.36
N ALA A 114 -16.34 5.46 4.22
CA ALA A 114 -16.09 6.85 3.85
C ALA A 114 -14.91 7.00 2.89
N CYS A 115 -13.86 6.21 3.10
CA CYS A 115 -12.65 6.27 2.30
C CYS A 115 -12.09 4.85 2.08
N LEU A 116 -11.71 4.54 0.84
CA LEU A 116 -10.92 3.37 0.49
C LEU A 116 -9.46 3.76 0.32
N GLN A 117 -8.56 3.08 1.00
CA GLN A 117 -7.12 3.25 0.84
C GLN A 117 -6.47 2.00 0.27
N VAL A 118 -5.65 2.17 -0.75
CA VAL A 118 -4.78 1.09 -1.27
C VAL A 118 -3.38 1.27 -0.71
N ASP A 119 -2.86 0.24 -0.04
CA ASP A 119 -1.54 0.26 0.60
C ASP A 119 -0.49 -0.34 -0.33
N GLU A 120 0.57 0.43 -0.61
CA GLU A 120 1.67 0.06 -1.52
C GLU A 120 3.04 0.36 -0.88
N ALA A 121 3.92 -0.64 -0.81
CA ALA A 121 5.24 -0.51 -0.20
C ALA A 121 6.38 -1.06 -1.09
N ASN A 122 6.11 -1.53 -2.29
CA ASN A 122 7.11 -2.17 -3.15
C ASN A 122 7.49 -1.32 -4.38
N VAL A 123 6.61 -0.45 -4.85
CA VAL A 123 6.91 0.50 -5.94
C VAL A 123 8.09 1.41 -5.59
N PRO A 124 8.26 1.90 -4.34
CA PRO A 124 9.41 2.72 -4.00
C PRO A 124 10.77 2.10 -4.33
N GLY A 125 10.91 0.79 -4.18
CA GLY A 125 12.13 0.07 -4.58
C GLY A 125 12.20 -0.28 -6.08
N ASN A 126 11.13 -0.04 -6.83
CA ASN A 126 11.01 -0.42 -8.25
C ASN A 126 10.28 0.66 -9.06
N PRO A 127 10.80 1.90 -9.13
CA PRO A 127 10.10 3.02 -9.79
C PRO A 127 9.75 2.77 -11.26
N ALA A 128 10.53 1.93 -11.95
CA ALA A 128 10.27 1.54 -13.34
C ALA A 128 8.93 0.80 -13.53
N HIS A 129 8.42 0.14 -12.48
CA HIS A 129 7.11 -0.50 -12.47
C HIS A 129 5.95 0.45 -12.10
N GLY A 130 6.26 1.72 -11.86
CA GLY A 130 5.26 2.73 -11.51
C GLY A 130 4.04 2.77 -12.42
N PRO A 131 4.18 2.75 -13.78
CA PRO A 131 3.03 2.76 -14.68
C PRO A 131 2.08 1.57 -14.48
N LEU A 132 2.62 0.35 -14.36
CA LEU A 132 1.83 -0.86 -14.11
C LEU A 132 1.13 -0.81 -12.75
N ALA A 133 1.86 -0.41 -11.70
CA ALA A 133 1.30 -0.30 -10.37
C ALA A 133 0.20 0.76 -10.29
N ALA A 134 0.40 1.92 -10.94
CA ALA A 134 -0.61 2.96 -11.01
C ALA A 134 -1.88 2.49 -11.74
N GLU A 135 -1.75 1.78 -12.87
CA GLU A 135 -2.90 1.21 -13.57
C GLU A 135 -3.66 0.23 -12.68
N ALA A 136 -2.95 -0.71 -12.05
CA ALA A 136 -3.55 -1.71 -11.18
C ALA A 136 -4.28 -1.10 -9.98
N ILE A 137 -3.67 -0.11 -9.33
CA ILE A 137 -4.28 0.62 -8.22
C ILE A 137 -5.51 1.41 -8.70
N ASN A 138 -5.40 2.09 -9.83
CA ASN A 138 -6.48 2.90 -10.38
C ASN A 138 -7.72 2.06 -10.74
N ARG A 139 -7.59 0.80 -11.15
CA ARG A 139 -8.73 -0.09 -11.38
C ARG A 139 -9.57 -0.27 -10.10
N ILE A 140 -8.91 -0.39 -8.96
CA ILE A 140 -9.59 -0.51 -7.65
C ILE A 140 -10.24 0.82 -7.26
N LEU A 141 -9.49 1.92 -7.41
CA LEU A 141 -9.98 3.25 -7.06
C LEU A 141 -11.19 3.66 -7.92
N ASP A 142 -11.16 3.38 -9.23
CA ASP A 142 -12.26 3.71 -10.14
C ASP A 142 -13.54 2.92 -9.85
N ALA A 143 -13.41 1.72 -9.30
CA ALA A 143 -14.56 0.89 -8.92
C ALA A 143 -15.26 1.37 -7.63
N PHE A 144 -14.61 2.20 -6.83
CA PHE A 144 -15.13 2.69 -5.55
C PHE A 144 -15.71 4.11 -5.68
N GLU A 145 -16.88 4.35 -5.06
CA GLU A 145 -17.58 5.65 -5.19
C GLU A 145 -17.23 6.68 -4.10
N GLY A 146 -16.58 6.28 -3.00
CA GLY A 146 -16.21 7.18 -1.90
C GLY A 146 -14.88 7.90 -2.11
N GLU A 147 -14.35 8.49 -1.03
CA GLU A 147 -13.02 9.11 -1.01
C GLU A 147 -11.92 8.06 -1.24
N LYS A 148 -10.94 8.40 -2.05
CA LYS A 148 -9.91 7.48 -2.56
C LYS A 148 -8.53 7.88 -2.07
N ALA A 149 -7.84 6.96 -1.42
CA ALA A 149 -6.50 7.19 -0.91
C ALA A 149 -5.50 6.12 -1.38
N VAL A 150 -4.23 6.51 -1.48
CA VAL A 150 -3.13 5.56 -1.65
C VAL A 150 -2.08 5.83 -0.59
N HIS A 151 -1.78 4.81 0.22
CA HIS A 151 -0.65 4.89 1.15
C HIS A 151 0.61 4.34 0.50
N LEU A 152 1.70 5.11 0.61
CA LEU A 152 3.03 4.71 0.19
C LEU A 152 4.02 4.89 1.32
N CYS A 153 4.78 3.84 1.56
CA CYS A 153 5.93 3.88 2.43
C CYS A 153 7.11 3.13 1.79
N PHE A 154 8.30 3.32 2.32
CA PHE A 154 9.50 2.58 1.88
C PHE A 154 9.65 1.23 2.62
N GLY A 155 8.54 0.72 3.13
CA GLY A 155 8.46 -0.49 3.91
C GLY A 155 8.77 -0.27 5.40
N ASN A 156 8.06 -1.02 6.25
CA ASN A 156 8.29 -1.03 7.69
C ASN A 156 8.33 -2.49 8.17
N TYR A 157 9.46 -3.15 7.99
CA TYR A 157 9.66 -4.52 8.43
C TYR A 157 10.62 -4.55 9.62
N GLY A 158 10.07 -4.82 10.79
CA GLY A 158 10.88 -4.82 12.01
C GLY A 158 11.41 -3.43 12.42
N GLY A 159 10.72 -2.35 12.07
CA GLY A 159 11.18 -0.99 12.32
C GLY A 159 12.28 -0.52 11.37
N GLN A 160 12.44 -1.17 10.21
CA GLN A 160 13.45 -0.81 9.22
C GLN A 160 12.83 -0.47 7.87
N THR A 161 13.42 0.52 7.20
CA THR A 161 13.13 0.81 5.80
C THR A 161 13.67 -0.32 4.93
N ILE A 162 12.81 -0.92 4.11
CA ILE A 162 13.16 -2.06 3.25
C ILE A 162 13.51 -1.64 1.84
N GLN A 163 12.82 -0.61 1.32
CA GLN A 163 13.00 -0.12 -0.04
C GLN A 163 13.88 1.12 -0.06
N GLY A 164 14.87 1.13 -0.93
CA GLY A 164 15.62 2.34 -1.25
C GLY A 164 14.83 3.23 -2.23
N GLY A 165 15.19 4.51 -2.31
CA GLY A 165 14.57 5.43 -3.27
C GLY A 165 14.26 6.79 -2.68
N THR A 166 13.67 7.64 -3.50
CA THR A 166 13.27 9.01 -3.16
C THR A 166 11.86 9.30 -3.69
N TRP A 167 11.18 10.28 -3.11
CA TRP A 167 9.88 10.73 -3.63
C TRP A 167 10.00 11.33 -5.04
N GLU A 168 11.14 11.96 -5.37
CA GLU A 168 11.42 12.46 -6.72
C GLU A 168 11.30 11.37 -7.79
N ALA A 169 11.84 10.19 -7.53
CA ALA A 169 11.77 9.05 -8.47
C ALA A 169 10.35 8.50 -8.66
N LEU A 170 9.43 8.82 -7.76
CA LEU A 170 8.05 8.34 -7.75
C LEU A 170 7.04 9.37 -8.25
N LEU A 171 7.45 10.59 -8.61
CA LEU A 171 6.52 11.65 -9.03
C LEU A 171 5.63 11.24 -10.21
N ALA A 172 6.19 10.57 -11.21
CA ALA A 172 5.39 10.10 -12.35
C ALA A 172 4.31 9.09 -11.91
N PHE A 173 4.64 8.19 -10.98
CA PHE A 173 3.69 7.25 -10.40
C PHE A 173 2.62 7.99 -9.58
N LEU A 174 3.01 8.88 -8.66
CA LEU A 174 2.08 9.65 -7.84
C LEU A 174 1.09 10.44 -8.70
N ASN A 175 1.59 11.14 -9.74
CA ASN A 175 0.76 11.93 -10.64
C ASN A 175 -0.14 11.10 -11.57
N ALA A 176 0.15 9.81 -11.76
CA ALA A 176 -0.70 8.88 -12.50
C ALA A 176 -1.86 8.31 -11.67
N LEU A 177 -1.82 8.43 -10.34
CA LEU A 177 -2.88 7.92 -9.47
C LEU A 177 -4.17 8.73 -9.62
N ARG A 178 -5.32 8.05 -9.61
CA ARG A 178 -6.66 8.65 -9.57
C ARG A 178 -7.20 8.66 -8.13
N ALA A 179 -6.36 9.11 -7.22
CA ALA A 179 -6.68 9.26 -5.81
C ALA A 179 -7.05 10.71 -5.46
N ASP A 180 -7.90 10.90 -4.45
CA ASP A 180 -8.20 12.22 -3.87
C ASP A 180 -7.05 12.69 -2.98
N HIS A 181 -6.37 11.75 -2.30
CA HIS A 181 -5.18 12.04 -1.52
C HIS A 181 -4.21 10.86 -1.47
N VAL A 182 -2.96 11.19 -1.20
CA VAL A 182 -1.90 10.22 -0.90
C VAL A 182 -1.49 10.33 0.57
N VAL A 183 -1.05 9.22 1.15
CA VAL A 183 -0.64 9.07 2.56
C VAL A 183 0.82 8.61 2.55
N LEU A 184 1.76 9.53 2.86
CA LEU A 184 3.16 9.37 2.54
C LEU A 184 4.04 9.30 3.80
N GLU A 185 4.96 8.33 3.85
CA GLU A 185 6.03 8.29 4.82
C GLU A 185 6.93 9.52 4.66
N LEU A 186 7.12 10.32 5.71
CA LEU A 186 7.90 11.53 5.65
C LEU A 186 8.72 11.83 6.92
N ALA A 187 8.23 11.48 8.13
CA ALA A 187 8.94 11.75 9.37
C ALA A 187 10.33 11.10 9.43
N HIS A 188 10.47 9.92 8.84
CA HIS A 188 11.73 9.17 8.73
C HIS A 188 12.53 9.49 7.45
N ARG A 189 12.13 10.52 6.66
CA ARG A 189 12.71 10.82 5.35
C ARG A 189 13.59 12.06 5.36
N PRO A 190 14.57 12.17 4.44
CA PRO A 190 15.35 13.39 4.28
C PRO A 190 14.47 14.60 3.91
N SER A 191 14.90 15.78 4.32
CA SER A 191 14.15 17.02 4.06
C SER A 191 13.98 17.35 2.56
N GLU A 192 14.87 16.85 1.72
CA GLU A 192 14.85 17.00 0.25
C GLU A 192 13.63 16.28 -0.38
N ASP A 193 13.20 15.20 0.24
CA ASP A 193 12.00 14.47 -0.18
C ASP A 193 10.72 15.32 -0.06
N LEU A 194 10.68 16.23 0.91
CA LEU A 194 9.57 17.16 1.08
C LEU A 194 9.45 18.14 -0.10
N GLU A 195 10.58 18.62 -0.64
CA GLU A 195 10.58 19.51 -1.80
C GLU A 195 10.08 18.81 -3.07
N ALA A 196 10.41 17.52 -3.21
CA ALA A 196 9.93 16.73 -4.33
C ALA A 196 8.39 16.63 -4.32
N LEU A 197 7.76 16.49 -3.15
CA LEU A 197 6.31 16.40 -3.02
C LEU A 197 5.57 17.68 -3.46
N GLY A 198 6.23 18.83 -3.50
CA GLY A 198 5.68 20.05 -4.09
C GLY A 198 5.40 19.95 -5.59
N LYS A 199 5.91 18.91 -6.28
CA LYS A 199 5.67 18.64 -7.71
C LYS A 199 4.52 17.63 -7.94
N VAL A 200 3.89 17.14 -6.88
CA VAL A 200 2.69 16.30 -7.00
C VAL A 200 1.53 17.17 -7.48
N ASP A 201 0.77 16.65 -8.44
CA ASP A 201 -0.38 17.32 -9.05
C ASP A 201 -1.35 17.87 -7.98
N ASP A 202 -1.78 19.13 -8.14
CA ASP A 202 -2.63 19.84 -7.16
C ASP A 202 -4.00 19.21 -6.96
N ARG A 203 -4.47 18.37 -7.89
CA ARG A 203 -5.70 17.58 -7.72
C ARG A 203 -5.59 16.53 -6.62
N ILE A 204 -4.37 16.12 -6.26
CA ILE A 204 -4.10 15.11 -5.23
C ILE A 204 -3.69 15.84 -3.94
N ALA A 205 -4.50 15.72 -2.91
CA ALA A 205 -4.15 16.24 -1.59
C ALA A 205 -3.06 15.39 -0.92
N LEU A 206 -2.27 16.02 -0.06
CA LEU A 206 -1.18 15.35 0.63
C LEU A 206 -1.58 14.99 2.08
N GLY A 207 -1.39 13.73 2.43
CA GLY A 207 -1.27 13.26 3.80
C GLY A 207 0.21 13.02 4.09
N ILE A 208 0.72 13.58 5.17
CA ILE A 208 2.13 13.48 5.53
C ILE A 208 2.34 12.78 6.87
N GLY A 209 3.34 11.89 6.91
CA GLY A 209 3.82 11.31 8.15
C GLY A 209 4.56 12.34 8.99
N VAL A 210 4.15 12.49 10.25
CA VAL A 210 4.75 13.41 11.23
C VAL A 210 5.18 12.69 12.52
N VAL A 211 4.99 11.37 12.58
CA VAL A 211 5.43 10.50 13.68
C VAL A 211 6.28 9.37 13.08
N ASP A 212 7.53 9.27 13.52
CA ASP A 212 8.48 8.25 13.07
C ASP A 212 8.25 6.92 13.78
N VAL A 213 7.53 6.01 13.14
CA VAL A 213 7.24 4.67 13.69
C VAL A 213 8.45 3.73 13.69
N LYS A 214 9.59 4.13 13.14
CA LYS A 214 10.84 3.38 13.12
C LYS A 214 11.77 3.80 14.27
N ALA A 215 11.53 4.95 14.89
CA ALA A 215 12.20 5.40 16.10
C ALA A 215 11.47 4.94 17.36
N ASN A 216 12.21 4.82 18.47
CA ASN A 216 11.62 4.52 19.78
C ASN A 216 11.32 5.81 20.59
N GLN A 217 11.63 6.97 20.03
CA GLN A 217 11.31 8.24 20.65
C GLN A 217 9.83 8.55 20.42
N VAL A 218 9.16 9.02 21.45
CA VAL A 218 7.78 9.49 21.35
C VAL A 218 7.83 11.00 21.10
N GLU A 219 7.29 11.44 19.99
CA GLU A 219 7.21 12.86 19.63
C GLU A 219 6.24 13.59 20.55
N THR A 220 6.61 14.81 20.91
CA THR A 220 5.73 15.73 21.63
C THR A 220 4.77 16.44 20.66
N ALA A 221 3.72 17.04 21.19
CA ALA A 221 2.82 17.87 20.37
C ALA A 221 3.55 19.01 19.65
N ASP A 222 4.60 19.57 20.30
CA ASP A 222 5.44 20.62 19.70
C ASP A 222 6.31 20.10 18.56
N ASP A 223 6.79 18.85 18.63
CA ASP A 223 7.55 18.22 17.55
C ASP A 223 6.65 18.00 16.32
N VAL A 224 5.43 17.52 16.53
CA VAL A 224 4.43 17.34 15.47
C VAL A 224 4.05 18.68 14.84
N ALA A 225 3.82 19.73 15.65
CA ALA A 225 3.50 21.07 15.17
C ALA A 225 4.63 21.65 14.31
N LYS A 226 5.88 21.52 14.76
CA LYS A 226 7.05 21.98 14.00
C LYS A 226 7.21 21.23 12.66
N ALA A 227 7.01 19.92 12.66
CA ALA A 227 7.06 19.13 11.44
C ALA A 227 6.00 19.59 10.42
N LEU A 228 4.78 19.89 10.88
CA LEU A 228 3.71 20.42 10.05
C LEU A 228 4.06 21.81 9.51
N GLU A 229 4.50 22.74 10.36
CA GLU A 229 4.91 24.10 9.94
C GLU A 229 6.02 24.07 8.88
N GLN A 230 7.01 23.19 9.06
CA GLN A 230 8.09 23.01 8.07
C GLN A 230 7.54 22.48 6.73
N ALA A 231 6.62 21.52 6.78
CA ALA A 231 6.01 20.97 5.59
C ALA A 231 5.15 22.03 4.87
N GLU A 232 4.32 22.78 5.58
CA GLU A 232 3.49 23.84 5.00
C GLU A 232 4.33 24.96 4.37
N SER A 233 5.45 25.32 4.99
CA SER A 233 6.36 26.34 4.45
C SER A 233 6.95 25.95 3.09
N LYS A 234 7.11 24.66 2.81
CA LYS A 234 7.68 24.12 1.57
C LYS A 234 6.62 23.73 0.54
N LEU A 235 5.51 23.18 0.98
CA LEU A 235 4.46 22.64 0.11
C LEU A 235 3.38 23.68 -0.24
N GLY A 236 3.27 24.74 0.54
CA GLY A 236 2.23 25.75 0.41
C GLY A 236 1.00 25.48 1.26
N GLU A 237 0.27 26.56 1.56
CA GLU A 237 -0.95 26.52 2.35
C GLU A 237 -2.04 25.69 1.67
N GLY A 238 -2.71 24.82 2.43
CA GLY A 238 -3.84 24.01 1.96
C GLY A 238 -3.47 22.76 1.17
N ARG A 239 -2.17 22.50 0.91
CA ARG A 239 -1.73 21.26 0.25
C ARG A 239 -1.81 20.05 1.17
N ILE A 240 -1.52 20.23 2.46
CA ILE A 240 -1.57 19.17 3.47
C ILE A 240 -3.00 19.12 4.00
N ARG A 241 -3.67 18.00 3.81
CA ARG A 241 -5.02 17.76 4.32
C ARG A 241 -5.08 16.74 5.46
N TRP A 242 -4.06 15.92 5.57
CA TRP A 242 -3.98 14.86 6.59
C TRP A 242 -2.60 14.79 7.21
N ILE A 243 -2.55 14.59 8.51
CA ILE A 243 -1.34 14.22 9.23
C ILE A 243 -1.55 12.85 9.88
N HIS A 244 -0.51 12.04 9.88
CA HIS A 244 -0.58 10.67 10.35
C HIS A 244 0.80 10.16 10.77
N PRO A 245 0.92 8.99 11.42
CA PRO A 245 2.19 8.29 11.57
C PRO A 245 2.71 7.81 10.21
N ASP A 246 4.02 7.70 10.03
CA ASP A 246 4.63 7.22 8.79
C ASP A 246 4.07 5.87 8.30
N CYS A 247 3.70 5.01 9.24
CA CYS A 247 3.11 3.69 8.98
C CYS A 247 2.30 3.22 10.20
N GLY A 248 1.79 1.99 10.17
CA GLY A 248 1.09 1.38 11.31
C GLY A 248 1.99 1.12 12.52
N PHE A 249 1.45 1.25 13.73
CA PHE A 249 2.15 1.07 15.01
C PHE A 249 2.41 -0.39 15.41
N TRP A 250 2.06 -1.37 14.58
CA TRP A 250 2.08 -2.79 14.93
C TRP A 250 3.45 -3.32 15.38
N MET A 251 4.54 -2.65 14.99
CA MET A 251 5.91 -3.01 15.38
C MET A 251 6.37 -2.37 16.68
N LEU A 252 5.67 -1.37 17.20
CA LEU A 252 6.03 -0.71 18.43
C LEU A 252 5.66 -1.58 19.63
N LYS A 253 6.55 -1.62 20.63
CA LYS A 253 6.25 -2.26 21.91
C LYS A 253 5.19 -1.45 22.65
N ARG A 254 4.19 -2.14 23.17
CA ARG A 254 3.19 -1.56 24.07
C ARG A 254 3.79 -1.32 25.44
#